data_63b4d82c8e05681001caced7ce069f4f
#
_entry.id   63b4d82c8e05681001caced7ce069f4f
#
_cell.length_a   1.000
_cell.length_b   1.000
_cell.length_c   1.000
_cell.angle_alpha   90.00
_cell.angle_beta   90.00
_cell.angle_gamma   90.00
#
_symmetry.space_group_name_H-M   'P 1'
#
loop_
_entity.id
_entity.type
_entity.pdbx_description
1 polymer ?
#
loop_
_entity_poly.entity_id
_entity_poly.type
_entity_poly.pdbx_seq_one_letter_code
_entity_poly.pdbx_strand_id
1 'polypeptide(L)'
;MKPINIKATDAFDFLSKKVASHLIDARSDVEWKTTGIPDLSSINKEVNLINWGPVLDQTFFEQYKKFLLNSFNQKDSLFFICRSGSRSLMAAKFATEFGFEHCFNIYDGFDNENNQNWKKNLPVKII
;
A
#
# COMPACT_ATOMS: atom_id res chain seq x y z
N MET A 1 -16.62 0.23 8.75
CA MET A 1 -15.89 -0.92 8.18
C MET A 1 -14.44 -0.89 8.65
N LYS A 2 -13.78 -2.02 8.63
CA LYS A 2 -12.38 -2.13 9.04
C LYS A 2 -11.56 -2.69 7.88
N PRO A 3 -10.28 -2.29 7.75
CA PRO A 3 -9.39 -2.92 6.79
C PRO A 3 -9.25 -4.42 7.06
N ILE A 4 -9.01 -5.17 5.99
CA ILE A 4 -8.80 -6.61 6.07
C ILE A 4 -7.29 -6.86 5.95
N ASN A 5 -6.74 -7.69 6.83
CA ASN A 5 -5.35 -8.11 6.72
C ASN A 5 -5.19 -9.18 5.64
N ILE A 6 -4.15 -9.05 4.83
CA ILE A 6 -3.88 -9.96 3.73
C ILE A 6 -2.37 -10.20 3.61
N LYS A 7 -1.98 -11.37 3.14
CA LYS A 7 -0.58 -11.68 2.86
C LYS A 7 -0.14 -11.00 1.56
N ALA A 8 1.14 -10.67 1.46
CA ALA A 8 1.70 -10.04 0.27
C ALA A 8 1.43 -10.86 -1.00
N THR A 9 1.63 -12.18 -0.93
CA THR A 9 1.41 -13.06 -2.09
C THR A 9 -0.05 -13.11 -2.52
N ASP A 10 -0.98 -13.09 -1.57
CA ASP A 10 -2.42 -13.06 -1.87
C ASP A 10 -2.82 -11.70 -2.45
N ALA A 11 -2.23 -10.62 -1.95
CA ALA A 11 -2.46 -9.28 -2.47
C ALA A 11 -1.99 -9.18 -3.93
N PHE A 12 -0.81 -9.70 -4.23
CA PHE A 12 -0.29 -9.70 -5.60
C PHE A 12 -1.20 -10.47 -6.55
N ASP A 13 -1.69 -11.63 -6.11
CA ASP A 13 -2.63 -12.44 -6.90
C ASP A 13 -3.91 -11.64 -7.19
N PHE A 14 -4.46 -10.98 -6.18
CA PHE A 14 -5.64 -10.14 -6.34
C PHE A 14 -5.38 -8.99 -7.33
N LEU A 15 -4.25 -8.29 -7.17
CA LEU A 15 -3.86 -7.18 -8.05
C LEU A 15 -3.70 -7.64 -9.50
N SER A 16 -3.25 -8.87 -9.72
CA SER A 16 -3.07 -9.43 -11.06
C SER A 16 -4.38 -9.76 -11.75
N LYS A 17 -5.44 -10.03 -10.98
CA LYS A 17 -6.74 -10.50 -11.50
C LYS A 17 -7.79 -9.41 -11.61
N LYS A 18 -7.70 -8.34 -10.81
CA LYS A 18 -8.73 -7.29 -10.74
C LYS A 18 -8.18 -5.96 -11.26
N VAL A 19 -8.79 -5.45 -12.32
CA VAL A 19 -8.39 -4.16 -12.92
C VAL A 19 -8.51 -3.02 -11.91
N ALA A 20 -9.63 -2.94 -11.21
CA ALA A 20 -9.91 -1.88 -10.25
C ALA A 20 -9.31 -2.19 -8.88
N SER A 21 -8.03 -2.51 -8.86
CA SER A 21 -7.26 -2.75 -7.64
C SER A 21 -5.91 -2.05 -7.72
N HIS A 22 -5.46 -1.50 -6.60
CA HIS A 22 -4.29 -0.63 -6.55
C HIS A 22 -3.43 -0.92 -5.33
N LEU A 23 -2.11 -0.80 -5.49
CA LEU A 23 -1.17 -0.94 -4.38
C LEU A 23 -0.62 0.44 -4.00
N ILE A 24 -0.62 0.73 -2.71
CA ILE A 24 -0.12 1.97 -2.16
C ILE A 24 0.97 1.64 -1.15
N ASP A 25 2.18 2.12 -1.42
CA ASP A 25 3.33 1.95 -0.52
C ASP A 25 3.44 3.16 0.39
N ALA A 26 3.19 2.94 1.67
CA ALA A 26 3.18 3.99 2.71
C ALA A 26 4.47 3.96 3.53
N ARG A 27 5.60 3.78 2.86
CA ARG A 27 6.92 3.91 3.50
C ARG A 27 7.48 5.31 3.29
N SER A 28 8.77 5.50 3.53
CA SER A 28 9.46 6.75 3.30
C SER A 28 10.28 6.71 2.01
N ASP A 29 10.63 7.88 1.49
CA ASP A 29 11.49 8.01 0.32
C ASP A 29 12.87 7.40 0.54
N VAL A 30 13.40 7.49 1.77
CA VAL A 30 14.68 6.85 2.13
C VAL A 30 14.57 5.33 2.00
N GLU A 31 13.48 4.73 2.48
CA GLU A 31 13.25 3.29 2.35
C GLU A 31 13.16 2.86 0.89
N TRP A 32 12.44 3.61 0.07
CA TRP A 32 12.32 3.30 -1.36
C TRP A 32 13.67 3.30 -2.07
N LYS A 33 14.51 4.29 -1.76
CA LYS A 33 15.84 4.40 -2.36
C LYS A 33 16.81 3.32 -1.85
N THR A 34 16.64 2.88 -0.61
CA THR A 34 17.53 1.92 0.03
C THR A 34 17.19 0.47 -0.35
N THR A 35 15.90 0.12 -0.36
CA THR A 35 15.48 -1.28 -0.52
C THR A 35 14.65 -1.54 -1.78
N GLY A 36 14.36 -0.50 -2.58
CA GLY A 36 13.53 -0.62 -3.77
C GLY A 36 12.04 -0.54 -3.46
N ILE A 37 11.24 -0.77 -4.49
CA ILE A 37 9.78 -0.70 -4.41
C ILE A 37 9.16 -1.95 -5.03
N PRO A 38 7.90 -2.26 -4.70
CA PRO A 38 7.19 -3.34 -5.39
C PRO A 38 7.16 -3.09 -6.91
N ASP A 39 7.47 -4.12 -7.67
CA ASP A 39 7.45 -4.05 -9.13
C ASP A 39 6.19 -4.73 -9.66
N LEU A 40 5.26 -3.93 -10.18
CA LEU A 40 4.00 -4.41 -10.72
C LEU A 40 3.98 -4.42 -12.25
N SER A 41 5.14 -4.26 -12.90
CA SER A 41 5.19 -4.16 -14.36
C SER A 41 4.70 -5.43 -15.06
N SER A 42 4.92 -6.62 -14.46
CA SER A 42 4.45 -7.89 -15.01
C SER A 42 2.92 -8.02 -15.06
N ILE A 43 2.21 -7.20 -14.31
CA ILE A 43 0.75 -7.16 -14.30
C ILE A 43 0.18 -5.84 -14.82
N ASN A 44 1.02 -5.07 -15.53
CA ASN A 44 0.65 -3.79 -16.17
C ASN A 44 0.13 -2.76 -15.19
N LYS A 45 0.74 -2.67 -14.01
CA LYS A 45 0.41 -1.69 -12.98
C LYS A 45 1.66 -1.03 -12.44
N GLU A 46 1.47 0.05 -11.71
CA GLU A 46 2.51 0.74 -10.97
C GLU A 46 2.08 0.89 -9.52
N VAL A 47 3.05 0.79 -8.60
CA VAL A 47 2.79 1.08 -7.20
C VAL A 47 2.63 2.60 -7.01
N ASN A 48 1.72 2.98 -6.13
CA ASN A 48 1.53 4.38 -5.75
C ASN A 48 2.35 4.65 -4.49
N LEU A 49 3.23 5.64 -4.54
CA LEU A 49 4.14 5.94 -3.43
C LEU A 49 3.63 7.12 -2.64
N ILE A 50 3.40 6.92 -1.35
CA ILE A 50 3.01 7.98 -0.43
C ILE A 50 4.03 8.01 0.71
N ASN A 51 4.78 9.11 0.82
CA ASN A 51 5.73 9.30 1.89
C ASN A 51 4.99 9.49 3.22
N TRP A 52 4.91 8.42 4.01
CA TRP A 52 4.13 8.38 5.25
C TRP A 52 4.96 8.91 6.43
N GLY A 53 4.85 10.19 6.67
CA GLY A 53 5.63 10.86 7.69
C GLY A 53 6.75 11.70 7.10
N PRO A 54 7.70 12.21 7.91
CA PRO A 54 7.75 12.03 9.37
C PRO A 54 6.71 12.85 10.15
N VAL A 55 6.06 13.82 9.52
CA VAL A 55 5.07 14.66 10.19
C VAL A 55 3.68 14.23 9.75
N LEU A 56 2.91 13.69 10.69
CA LEU A 56 1.54 13.24 10.46
C LEU A 56 0.58 14.23 11.12
N ASP A 57 0.43 15.38 10.47
CA ASP A 57 -0.46 16.45 10.95
C ASP A 57 -1.72 16.55 10.08
N GLN A 58 -2.57 17.52 10.42
CA GLN A 58 -3.82 17.74 9.69
C GLN A 58 -3.58 18.00 8.20
N THR A 59 -2.55 18.77 7.86
CA THR A 59 -2.21 19.06 6.47
C THR A 59 -1.86 17.79 5.70
N PHE A 60 -1.08 16.91 6.32
CA PHE A 60 -0.73 15.62 5.72
C PHE A 60 -1.99 14.81 5.42
N PHE A 61 -2.89 14.67 6.39
CA PHE A 61 -4.09 13.85 6.22
C PHE A 61 -5.08 14.45 5.24
N GLU A 62 -5.17 15.76 5.15
CA GLU A 62 -5.98 16.42 4.12
C GLU A 62 -5.46 16.13 2.72
N GLN A 63 -4.14 16.18 2.53
CA GLN A 63 -3.51 15.88 1.25
C GLN A 63 -3.65 14.40 0.90
N TYR A 64 -3.50 13.53 1.88
CA TYR A 64 -3.69 12.09 1.71
C TYR A 64 -5.11 11.78 1.24
N LYS A 65 -6.11 12.33 1.93
CA LYS A 65 -7.52 12.17 1.55
C LYS A 65 -7.76 12.65 0.12
N LYS A 66 -7.26 13.82 -0.19
CA LYS A 66 -7.42 14.41 -1.53
C LYS A 66 -6.79 13.53 -2.61
N PHE A 67 -5.59 13.02 -2.35
CA PHE A 67 -4.92 12.12 -3.28
C PHE A 67 -5.77 10.88 -3.55
N LEU A 68 -6.23 10.22 -2.50
CA LEU A 68 -7.04 9.00 -2.65
C LEU A 68 -8.33 9.25 -3.42
N LEU A 69 -9.06 10.29 -3.05
CA LEU A 69 -10.35 10.59 -3.68
C LEU A 69 -10.21 11.06 -5.13
N ASN A 70 -9.09 11.69 -5.48
CA ASN A 70 -8.84 12.11 -6.86
C ASN A 70 -8.27 10.99 -7.74
N SER A 71 -7.68 9.98 -7.13
CA SER A 71 -6.96 8.92 -7.87
C SER A 71 -7.79 7.66 -8.07
N PHE A 72 -8.68 7.34 -7.13
CA PHE A 72 -9.38 6.06 -7.12
C PHE A 72 -10.87 6.21 -6.88
N ASN A 73 -11.64 5.25 -7.40
CA ASN A 73 -13.05 5.13 -7.09
C ASN A 73 -13.20 4.49 -5.70
N GLN A 74 -14.18 4.94 -4.93
CA GLN A 74 -14.41 4.41 -3.58
C GLN A 74 -14.78 2.93 -3.55
N LYS A 75 -15.14 2.34 -4.68
CA LYS A 75 -15.43 0.91 -4.82
C LYS A 75 -14.20 0.11 -5.29
N ASP A 76 -13.12 0.77 -5.65
CA ASP A 76 -11.87 0.09 -5.99
C ASP A 76 -11.28 -0.58 -4.75
N SER A 77 -10.52 -1.66 -4.97
CA SER A 77 -9.80 -2.33 -3.89
C SER A 77 -8.43 -1.71 -3.70
N LEU A 78 -8.15 -1.21 -2.50
CA LEU A 78 -6.89 -0.56 -2.16
C LEU A 78 -6.09 -1.45 -1.22
N PHE A 79 -4.85 -1.73 -1.60
CA PHE A 79 -3.91 -2.53 -0.80
C PHE A 79 -2.80 -1.61 -0.32
N PHE A 80 -2.54 -1.64 0.99
CA PHE A 80 -1.56 -0.76 1.62
C PHE A 80 -0.40 -1.59 2.15
N ILE A 81 0.82 -1.17 1.84
CA ILE A 81 2.03 -1.85 2.29
C ILE A 81 2.98 -0.85 2.96
N CYS A 82 3.64 -1.28 4.01
CA CYS A 82 4.78 -0.58 4.59
C CYS A 82 5.84 -1.62 4.96
N ARG A 83 6.81 -1.28 5.78
CA ARG A 83 7.87 -2.23 6.10
C ARG A 83 7.35 -3.48 6.81
N SER A 84 6.53 -3.29 7.86
CA SER A 84 6.10 -4.39 8.74
C SER A 84 4.61 -4.38 9.09
N GLY A 85 3.81 -3.53 8.43
CA GLY A 85 2.36 -3.54 8.53
C GLY A 85 1.71 -2.49 9.42
N SER A 86 2.46 -1.72 10.21
CA SER A 86 1.86 -0.75 11.14
C SER A 86 1.43 0.56 10.48
N ARG A 87 2.31 1.17 9.70
CA ARG A 87 1.95 2.42 8.97
C ARG A 87 0.88 2.15 7.92
N SER A 88 0.97 1.01 7.25
CA SER A 88 -0.01 0.62 6.23
C SER A 88 -1.38 0.33 6.84
N LEU A 89 -1.43 -0.22 8.05
CA LEU A 89 -2.70 -0.40 8.75
C LEU A 89 -3.35 0.95 9.03
N MET A 90 -2.58 1.94 9.49
CA MET A 90 -3.09 3.29 9.74
C MET A 90 -3.59 3.92 8.43
N ALA A 91 -2.81 3.81 7.36
CA ALA A 91 -3.20 4.33 6.05
C ALA A 91 -4.51 3.72 5.56
N ALA A 92 -4.67 2.40 5.74
CA ALA A 92 -5.89 1.69 5.36
C ALA A 92 -7.08 2.11 6.21
N LYS A 93 -6.89 2.32 7.52
CA LYS A 93 -7.96 2.78 8.41
C LYS A 93 -8.48 4.15 7.99
N PHE A 94 -7.58 5.09 7.69
CA PHE A 94 -8.00 6.41 7.20
C PHE A 94 -8.74 6.32 5.87
N ALA A 95 -8.26 5.48 4.95
CA ALA A 95 -8.94 5.28 3.68
C ALA A 95 -10.37 4.76 3.88
N THR A 96 -10.56 3.86 4.82
CA THR A 96 -11.89 3.37 5.18
C THR A 96 -12.79 4.51 5.69
N GLU A 97 -12.24 5.40 6.52
CA GLU A 97 -12.97 6.57 7.02
C GLU A 97 -13.33 7.54 5.90
N PHE A 98 -12.53 7.61 4.84
CA PHE A 98 -12.82 8.47 3.67
C PHE A 98 -13.86 7.85 2.74
N GLY A 99 -14.40 6.68 3.08
CA GLY A 99 -15.45 6.04 2.32
C GLY A 99 -15.01 4.97 1.34
N PHE A 100 -13.72 4.58 1.34
CA PHE A 100 -13.28 3.46 0.50
C PHE A 100 -13.76 2.16 1.12
N GLU A 101 -14.46 1.35 0.32
CA GLU A 101 -15.20 0.18 0.82
C GLU A 101 -14.34 -1.07 0.93
N HIS A 102 -13.23 -1.14 0.19
CA HIS A 102 -12.40 -2.35 0.11
C HIS A 102 -10.93 -2.00 0.36
N CYS A 103 -10.57 -1.91 1.64
CA CYS A 103 -9.22 -1.58 2.07
C CYS A 103 -8.55 -2.77 2.72
N PHE A 104 -7.30 -3.05 2.30
CA PHE A 104 -6.53 -4.20 2.77
C PHE A 104 -5.19 -3.74 3.30
N ASN A 105 -4.78 -4.31 4.43
CA ASN A 105 -3.44 -4.12 4.97
C ASN A 105 -2.58 -5.34 4.66
N ILE A 106 -1.48 -5.15 3.95
CA ILE A 106 -0.50 -6.23 3.73
C ILE A 106 0.32 -6.36 5.01
N TYR A 107 -0.13 -7.25 5.91
CA TYR A 107 0.37 -7.31 7.28
C TYR A 107 1.80 -7.88 7.39
N ASP A 108 2.24 -8.70 6.44
CA ASP A 108 3.61 -9.21 6.43
C ASP A 108 4.60 -8.23 5.80
N GLY A 109 4.13 -7.14 5.21
CA GLY A 109 4.93 -5.99 4.83
C GLY A 109 5.86 -6.22 3.65
N PHE A 110 6.73 -5.23 3.45
CA PHE A 110 7.70 -5.24 2.35
C PHE A 110 9.00 -5.94 2.74
N ASP A 111 9.52 -5.68 3.93
CA ASP A 111 10.85 -6.12 4.36
C ASP A 111 10.88 -6.38 5.87
N ASN A 112 10.10 -7.36 6.31
CA ASN A 112 10.04 -7.79 7.71
C ASN A 112 10.72 -9.15 7.83
N GLU A 113 11.80 -9.22 8.59
CA GLU A 113 12.61 -10.44 8.70
C GLU A 113 11.85 -11.64 9.25
N ASN A 114 10.84 -11.41 10.05
CA ASN A 114 10.09 -12.46 10.72
C ASN A 114 8.92 -13.00 9.92
N ASN A 115 8.63 -12.44 8.74
CA ASN A 115 7.46 -12.79 7.94
C ASN A 115 7.83 -13.11 6.49
N GLN A 116 6.89 -13.75 5.80
CA GLN A 116 6.96 -13.98 4.36
C GLN A 116 6.50 -12.71 3.64
N ASN A 117 7.41 -11.77 3.54
CA ASN A 117 7.11 -10.44 3.04
C ASN A 117 7.26 -10.33 1.51
N TRP A 118 6.92 -9.14 1.00
CA TRP A 118 6.98 -8.84 -0.43
C TRP A 118 8.37 -9.10 -1.02
N LYS A 119 9.39 -8.54 -0.38
CA LYS A 119 10.76 -8.60 -0.91
C LYS A 119 11.29 -10.02 -1.07
N LYS A 120 10.89 -10.95 -0.21
CA LYS A 120 11.34 -12.34 -0.26
C LYS A 120 10.66 -13.14 -1.37
N ASN A 121 9.44 -12.79 -1.76
CA ASN A 121 8.60 -13.66 -2.58
C ASN A 121 8.11 -13.04 -3.88
N LEU A 122 8.18 -11.72 -4.02
CA LEU A 122 7.53 -10.99 -5.11
C LEU A 122 8.49 -10.03 -5.79
N PRO A 123 8.16 -9.56 -7.01
CA PRO A 123 9.06 -8.68 -7.75
C PRO A 123 9.31 -7.34 -7.06
N VAL A 124 10.57 -6.93 -7.11
CA VAL A 124 11.06 -5.65 -6.57
C VAL A 124 11.91 -4.99 -7.63
N LYS A 125 11.82 -3.66 -7.72
CA LYS A 125 12.70 -2.89 -8.60
C LYS A 125 13.39 -1.77 -7.82
N ILE A 126 14.61 -1.48 -8.23
CA ILE A 126 15.40 -0.38 -7.68
C ILE A 126 15.04 0.89 -8.43
N ILE A 127 14.95 1.99 -7.69
CA ILE A 127 14.65 3.30 -8.27
C ILE A 127 15.79 4.28 -8.08
#